data_c21167d7f88f7140f21d3925c473fed3
#
_entry.id   c21167d7f88f7140f21d3925c473fed3
#
_cell.length_a   1.000
_cell.length_b   1.000
_cell.length_c   1.000
_cell.angle_alpha   90.00
_cell.angle_beta   90.00
_cell.angle_gamma   90.00
#
_symmetry.space_group_name_H-M   'P 1'
#
loop_
_entity.id
_entity.type
_entity.pdbx_description
1 polymer ?
#
loop_
_entity_poly.entity_id
_entity_poly.type
_entity_poly.pdbx_seq_one_letter_code
_entity_poly.pdbx_strand_id
1 'polypeptide(L)'
;MVSANLKTASGGRLCDARYTDAASYWFDANLGRTLWKRKDVNASIRVQALAGFYCWMTNDVVNRQNDAFCYGAGVLGTYRGVSLDCNYAGFRGYRDNGDKPMILRTKLNYELKKNILSFQYKHGMKDHLYDSYSLAYIRCF
;
A
#
# COMPACT_ATOMS: atom_id res chain seq x y z
N MET A 1 -1.93 -14.37 2.96
CA MET A 1 -0.88 -13.83 3.86
C MET A 1 -1.59 -12.98 4.90
N VAL A 2 -1.22 -13.11 6.16
CA VAL A 2 -1.69 -12.23 7.24
C VAL A 2 -0.47 -11.49 7.75
N SER A 3 -0.61 -10.21 8.04
CA SER A 3 0.46 -9.40 8.63
C SER A 3 -0.02 -8.66 9.87
N ALA A 4 0.92 -8.44 10.78
CA ALA A 4 0.77 -7.56 11.93
C ALA A 4 1.92 -6.56 11.91
N ASN A 5 1.60 -5.30 11.99
CA ASN A 5 2.57 -4.22 11.84
C ASN A 5 2.46 -3.25 13.01
N LEU A 6 3.59 -2.75 13.45
CA LEU A 6 3.70 -1.74 14.47
C LEU A 6 4.51 -0.56 13.93
N LYS A 7 3.98 0.63 14.06
CA LYS A 7 4.68 1.88 13.81
C LYS A 7 4.94 2.55 15.15
N THR A 8 6.19 2.84 15.46
CA THR A 8 6.57 3.63 16.64
C THR A 8 6.40 5.12 16.36
N ALA A 9 6.16 5.90 17.40
CA ALA A 9 6.17 7.35 17.30
C ALA A 9 7.59 7.83 16.93
N SER A 10 7.69 8.72 15.96
CA SER A 10 8.97 9.23 15.43
C SER A 10 9.09 10.74 15.43
N GLY A 11 8.17 11.47 16.00
CA GLY A 11 8.16 12.93 16.07
C GLY A 11 8.26 13.48 17.47
N GLY A 12 8.69 14.73 17.62
CA GLY A 12 8.87 15.39 18.91
C GLY A 12 7.56 15.77 19.60
N ARG A 13 6.52 16.10 18.84
CA ARG A 13 5.18 16.43 19.35
C ARG A 13 4.12 15.78 18.49
N LEU A 14 3.32 14.92 19.09
CA LEU A 14 2.20 14.23 18.42
C LEU A 14 1.15 15.16 17.83
N CYS A 15 1.05 16.40 18.38
CA CYS A 15 0.08 17.40 17.95
C CYS A 15 0.44 18.11 16.63
N ASP A 16 1.70 18.08 16.21
CA ASP A 16 2.18 18.92 15.11
C ASP A 16 2.01 18.24 13.74
N ALA A 17 1.88 16.93 13.70
CA ALA A 17 1.86 16.17 12.44
C ALA A 17 0.66 15.23 12.32
N ARG A 18 -0.50 15.63 12.78
CA ARG A 18 -1.72 14.82 12.79
C ARG A 18 -1.41 13.40 13.31
N TYR A 19 -1.61 12.39 12.47
CA TYR A 19 -1.34 10.98 12.80
C TYR A 19 -0.09 10.40 12.13
N THR A 20 0.70 11.20 11.43
CA THR A 20 1.91 10.70 10.76
C THR A 20 2.99 10.30 11.74
N ASP A 21 3.08 11.00 12.87
CA ASP A 21 4.06 10.72 13.93
C ASP A 21 3.48 9.92 15.10
N ALA A 22 2.17 9.65 15.10
CA ALA A 22 1.54 8.84 16.11
C ALA A 22 1.98 7.38 16.00
N ALA A 23 2.18 6.74 17.14
CA ALA A 23 2.29 5.30 17.19
C ALA A 23 1.01 4.67 16.65
N SER A 24 1.15 3.59 15.93
CA SER A 24 0.01 2.89 15.35
C SER A 24 0.31 1.41 15.18
N TYR A 25 -0.75 0.62 15.12
CA TYR A 25 -0.65 -0.78 14.75
C TYR A 25 -1.76 -1.14 13.78
N TRP A 26 -1.49 -2.10 12.92
CA TRP A 26 -2.49 -2.60 12.00
C TRP A 26 -2.31 -4.08 11.73
N PHE A 27 -3.44 -4.69 11.48
CA PHE A 27 -3.54 -6.08 11.07
C PHE A 27 -4.19 -6.13 9.72
N ASP A 28 -3.64 -6.91 8.81
CA ASP A 28 -4.24 -7.10 7.50
C ASP A 28 -4.15 -8.57 7.03
N ALA A 29 -5.15 -8.95 6.24
CA ALA A 29 -5.18 -10.19 5.49
C ALA A 29 -5.16 -9.87 4.00
N ASN A 30 -4.22 -10.46 3.29
CA ASN A 30 -4.08 -10.30 1.86
C ASN A 30 -4.35 -11.66 1.20
N LEU A 31 -5.37 -11.70 0.35
CA LEU A 31 -5.77 -12.84 -0.45
C LEU A 31 -5.47 -12.58 -1.91
N GLY A 32 -4.93 -13.57 -2.60
CA GLY A 32 -4.66 -13.43 -4.02
C GLY A 32 -4.82 -14.73 -4.76
N ARG A 33 -5.38 -14.64 -5.97
CA ARG A 33 -5.59 -15.77 -6.86
C ARG A 33 -5.02 -15.48 -8.23
N THR A 34 -4.24 -16.43 -8.75
CA THR A 34 -3.82 -16.41 -10.15
C THR A 34 -4.99 -16.90 -11.01
N LEU A 35 -5.46 -16.02 -11.88
CA LEU A 35 -6.59 -16.31 -12.78
C LEU A 35 -6.10 -17.02 -14.06
N TRP A 36 -4.92 -16.62 -14.51
CA TRP A 36 -4.35 -17.14 -15.74
C TRP A 36 -2.83 -17.25 -15.63
N LYS A 37 -2.24 -18.29 -16.18
CA LYS A 37 -0.80 -18.51 -16.20
C LYS A 37 -0.39 -19.28 -17.44
N ARG A 38 0.66 -18.80 -18.09
CA ARG A 38 1.30 -19.42 -19.25
C ARG A 38 2.79 -19.59 -18.99
N LYS A 39 3.25 -20.83 -18.88
CA LYS A 39 4.62 -21.14 -18.47
C LYS A 39 5.65 -20.89 -19.57
N ASP A 40 5.31 -21.19 -20.84
CA ASP A 40 6.18 -21.05 -22.01
C ASP A 40 6.72 -19.62 -22.22
N VAL A 41 5.94 -18.62 -21.90
CA VAL A 41 6.31 -17.21 -22.03
C VAL A 41 6.44 -16.48 -20.68
N ASN A 42 6.41 -17.22 -19.56
CA ASN A 42 6.43 -16.67 -18.21
C ASN A 42 5.41 -15.52 -18.04
N ALA A 43 4.15 -15.80 -18.39
CA ALA A 43 3.09 -14.83 -18.31
C ALA A 43 2.02 -15.25 -17.30
N SER A 44 1.50 -14.29 -16.55
CA SER A 44 0.42 -14.55 -15.61
C SER A 44 -0.41 -13.29 -15.31
N ILE A 45 -1.64 -13.53 -14.90
CA ILE A 45 -2.52 -12.51 -14.34
C ILE A 45 -2.98 -12.99 -12.97
N ARG A 46 -2.72 -12.18 -11.95
CA ARG A 46 -3.11 -12.43 -10.57
C ARG A 46 -3.94 -11.27 -10.04
N VAL A 47 -5.04 -11.57 -9.40
CA VAL A 47 -5.83 -10.61 -8.64
C VAL A 47 -5.56 -10.77 -7.16
N GLN A 48 -5.67 -9.68 -6.42
CA GLN A 48 -5.47 -9.66 -4.97
C GLN A 48 -6.45 -8.70 -4.32
N ALA A 49 -6.80 -9.01 -3.08
CA ALA A 49 -7.63 -8.19 -2.23
C ALA A 49 -7.03 -8.13 -0.83
N LEU A 50 -7.15 -6.98 -0.19
CA LEU A 50 -6.69 -6.72 1.16
C LEU A 50 -7.86 -6.25 2.01
N ALA A 51 -7.96 -6.79 3.20
CA ALA A 51 -8.85 -6.29 4.25
C ALA A 51 -8.10 -6.27 5.56
N GLY A 52 -8.29 -5.23 6.36
CA GLY A 52 -7.56 -5.07 7.59
C GLY A 52 -8.15 -4.01 8.51
N PHE A 53 -7.47 -3.80 9.61
CA PHE A 53 -7.84 -2.85 10.63
C PHE A 53 -6.63 -2.05 11.07
N TYR A 54 -6.79 -0.74 11.16
CA TYR A 54 -5.74 0.20 11.51
C TYR A 54 -6.13 0.95 12.79
N CYS A 55 -5.24 0.99 13.77
CA CYS A 55 -5.42 1.72 15.02
C CYS A 55 -4.34 2.78 15.18
N TRP A 56 -4.75 4.02 15.47
CA TRP A 56 -3.84 5.12 15.77
C TRP A 56 -3.92 5.53 17.23
N MET A 57 -2.78 5.77 17.82
CA MET A 57 -2.69 6.33 19.17
C MET A 57 -2.68 7.86 19.08
N THR A 58 -3.87 8.44 18.96
CA THR A 58 -4.05 9.88 18.75
C THR A 58 -4.76 10.57 19.94
N ASN A 59 -4.60 10.06 21.15
CA ASN A 59 -5.34 10.56 22.32
C ASN A 59 -5.00 12.00 22.70
N ASP A 60 -3.77 12.44 22.37
CA ASP A 60 -3.25 13.75 22.77
C ASP A 60 -3.32 14.80 21.66
N VAL A 61 -3.97 14.50 20.54
CA VAL A 61 -4.10 15.44 19.42
C VAL A 61 -5.50 16.02 19.32
N VAL A 62 -5.58 17.28 18.87
CA VAL A 62 -6.85 18.00 18.72
C VAL A 62 -7.75 17.34 17.68
N ASN A 63 -7.17 16.92 16.55
CA ASN A 63 -7.88 16.24 15.48
C ASN A 63 -7.61 14.73 15.55
N ARG A 64 -8.47 14.02 16.27
CA ARG A 64 -8.33 12.58 16.44
C ARG A 64 -8.70 11.83 15.16
N GLN A 65 -7.83 10.92 14.74
CA GLN A 65 -8.17 9.93 13.73
C GLN A 65 -8.82 8.72 14.39
N ASN A 66 -9.92 8.24 13.83
CA ASN A 66 -10.51 6.99 14.29
C ASN A 66 -9.70 5.79 13.85
N ASP A 67 -9.85 4.72 14.61
CA ASP A 67 -9.55 3.39 14.10
C ASP A 67 -10.34 3.14 12.82
N ALA A 68 -9.73 2.46 11.87
CA ALA A 68 -10.27 2.38 10.54
C ALA A 68 -10.17 0.98 9.93
N PHE A 69 -11.13 0.66 9.09
CA PHE A 69 -11.00 -0.46 8.16
C PHE A 69 -10.08 -0.07 7.02
N CYS A 70 -9.07 -0.92 6.79
CA CYS A 70 -8.21 -0.88 5.61
C CYS A 70 -8.78 -1.83 4.56
N TYR A 71 -8.77 -1.39 3.32
CA TYR A 71 -9.23 -2.20 2.19
C TYR A 71 -8.36 -1.92 0.98
N GLY A 72 -8.30 -2.90 0.10
CA GLY A 72 -7.58 -2.74 -1.14
C GLY A 72 -7.88 -3.86 -2.12
N ALA A 73 -7.64 -3.57 -3.38
CA ALA A 73 -7.70 -4.54 -4.47
C ALA A 73 -6.60 -4.23 -5.48
N GLY A 74 -6.15 -5.25 -6.17
CA GLY A 74 -5.11 -5.06 -7.17
C GLY A 74 -5.03 -6.16 -8.19
N VAL A 75 -4.31 -5.85 -9.26
CA VAL A 75 -4.02 -6.78 -10.35
C VAL A 75 -2.52 -6.74 -10.61
N LEU A 76 -1.91 -7.90 -10.65
CA LEU A 76 -0.53 -8.11 -11.06
C LEU A 76 -0.51 -8.86 -12.39
N GLY A 77 0.01 -8.22 -13.41
CA GLY A 77 0.33 -8.83 -14.70
C GLY A 77 1.82 -9.08 -14.82
N THR A 78 2.22 -10.26 -15.31
CA THR A 78 3.61 -10.56 -15.65
C THR A 78 3.73 -11.04 -17.07
N TYR A 79 4.80 -10.65 -17.76
CA TYR A 79 5.11 -11.09 -19.11
C TYR A 79 6.61 -10.95 -19.40
N ARG A 80 7.32 -12.07 -19.66
CA ARG A 80 8.73 -12.08 -20.11
C ARG A 80 9.67 -11.18 -19.28
N GLY A 81 9.57 -11.20 -17.95
CA GLY A 81 10.42 -10.37 -17.09
C GLY A 81 9.89 -8.94 -16.85
N VAL A 82 8.81 -8.55 -17.50
CA VAL A 82 8.07 -7.32 -17.14
C VAL A 82 6.96 -7.67 -16.19
N SER A 83 6.77 -6.88 -15.12
CA SER A 83 5.60 -6.99 -14.25
C SER A 83 4.97 -5.63 -14.03
N LEU A 84 3.65 -5.58 -14.13
CA LEU A 84 2.83 -4.41 -13.85
C LEU A 84 1.90 -4.74 -12.68
N ASP A 85 2.05 -4.00 -11.60
CA ASP A 85 1.26 -4.13 -10.38
C ASP A 85 0.43 -2.87 -10.18
N CYS A 86 -0.87 -2.97 -10.33
CA CYS A 86 -1.83 -1.88 -10.12
C CYS A 86 -2.66 -2.20 -8.88
N ASN A 87 -2.55 -1.37 -7.86
CA ASN A 87 -3.26 -1.54 -6.59
C ASN A 87 -4.01 -0.26 -6.23
N TYR A 88 -5.23 -0.45 -5.80
CA TYR A 88 -6.06 0.54 -5.17
C TYR A 88 -6.18 0.19 -3.69
N ALA A 89 -5.95 1.15 -2.82
CA ALA A 89 -6.08 0.95 -1.38
C ALA A 89 -6.54 2.23 -0.68
N GLY A 90 -7.18 2.04 0.44
CA GLY A 90 -7.63 3.12 1.29
C GLY A 90 -7.98 2.64 2.69
N PHE A 91 -8.37 3.56 3.52
CA PHE A 91 -8.97 3.24 4.81
C PHE A 91 -10.14 4.18 5.13
N ARG A 92 -11.03 3.72 5.99
CA ARG A 92 -12.20 4.47 6.45
C ARG A 92 -12.41 4.24 7.94
N GLY A 93 -12.40 5.32 8.71
CA GLY A 93 -12.71 5.29 10.13
C GLY A 93 -14.16 4.86 10.37
N TYR A 94 -14.37 3.98 11.35
CA TYR A 94 -15.70 3.42 11.62
C TYR A 94 -16.70 4.45 12.20
N ARG A 95 -16.21 5.53 12.79
CA ARG A 95 -17.05 6.65 13.27
C ARG A 95 -17.33 7.70 12.19
N ASP A 96 -16.86 7.46 10.96
CA ASP A 96 -17.03 8.36 9.81
C ASP A 96 -16.44 9.77 9.98
N ASN A 97 -15.54 9.95 10.95
CA ASN A 97 -14.74 11.16 11.13
C ASN A 97 -13.28 10.90 10.70
N GLY A 98 -12.50 11.95 10.56
CA GLY A 98 -11.12 11.88 10.06
C GLY A 98 -11.03 11.70 8.56
N ASP A 99 -9.80 11.60 8.09
CA ASP A 99 -9.51 11.44 6.67
C ASP A 99 -9.87 10.03 6.17
N LYS A 100 -10.26 9.95 4.92
CA LYS A 100 -10.60 8.71 4.20
C LYS A 100 -9.72 8.58 2.97
N PRO A 101 -8.39 8.47 3.13
CA PRO A 101 -7.49 8.51 2.00
C PRO A 101 -7.67 7.31 1.09
N MET A 102 -7.56 7.58 -0.19
CA MET A 102 -7.62 6.59 -1.24
C MET A 102 -6.46 6.82 -2.20
N ILE A 103 -5.71 5.79 -2.49
CA ILE A 103 -4.50 5.85 -3.31
C ILE A 103 -4.57 4.77 -4.38
N LEU A 104 -4.26 5.16 -5.61
CA LEU A 104 -3.93 4.25 -6.70
C LEU A 104 -2.41 4.17 -6.83
N ARG A 105 -1.86 2.98 -6.72
CA ARG A 105 -0.44 2.72 -6.93
C ARG A 105 -0.25 1.86 -8.17
N THR A 106 0.58 2.32 -9.08
CA THR A 106 1.04 1.56 -10.24
C THR A 106 2.54 1.36 -10.15
N LYS A 107 2.99 0.12 -10.23
CA LYS A 107 4.41 -0.24 -10.18
C LYS A 107 4.75 -1.09 -11.38
N LEU A 108 5.73 -0.63 -12.16
CA LEU A 108 6.31 -1.35 -13.28
C LEU A 108 7.69 -1.85 -12.89
N ASN A 109 7.95 -3.15 -13.00
CA ASN A 109 9.28 -3.71 -12.84
C ASN A 109 9.72 -4.34 -14.16
N TYR A 110 10.99 -4.17 -14.46
CA TYR A 110 11.67 -4.85 -15.55
C TYR A 110 12.84 -5.63 -14.99
N GLU A 111 12.77 -6.95 -15.10
CA GLU A 111 13.79 -7.87 -14.65
C GLU A 111 14.73 -8.22 -15.81
N LEU A 112 16.01 -7.91 -15.66
CA LEU A 112 17.07 -8.21 -16.61
C LEU A 112 18.14 -9.04 -15.89
N LYS A 113 18.10 -10.35 -16.04
CA LYS A 113 18.99 -11.32 -15.36
C LYS A 113 18.92 -11.15 -13.84
N LYS A 114 19.99 -10.62 -13.23
CA LYS A 114 20.11 -10.35 -11.79
C LYS A 114 19.76 -8.90 -11.41
N ASN A 115 19.24 -8.11 -12.32
CA ASN A 115 18.95 -6.71 -12.09
C ASN A 115 17.46 -6.45 -12.29
N ILE A 116 16.89 -5.61 -11.44
CA ILE A 116 15.49 -5.17 -11.56
C ILE A 116 15.47 -3.64 -11.59
N LEU A 117 14.89 -3.08 -12.64
CA LEU A 117 14.51 -1.68 -12.69
C LEU A 117 13.05 -1.56 -12.28
N SER A 118 12.77 -0.68 -11.35
CA SER A 118 11.43 -0.49 -10.80
C SER A 118 11.04 0.97 -10.89
N PHE A 119 9.91 1.25 -11.51
CA PHE A 119 9.25 2.55 -11.50
C PHE A 119 7.92 2.44 -10.79
N GLN A 120 7.63 3.35 -9.87
CA GLN A 120 6.36 3.40 -9.18
C GLN A 120 5.77 4.80 -9.26
N TYR A 121 4.49 4.84 -9.56
CA TYR A 121 3.63 6.01 -9.49
C TYR A 121 2.53 5.77 -8.46
N LYS A 122 2.32 6.75 -7.58
CA LYS A 122 1.19 6.78 -6.65
C LYS A 122 0.37 8.02 -6.94
N HIS A 123 -0.92 7.84 -7.11
CA HIS A 123 -1.90 8.90 -7.31
C HIS A 123 -2.84 8.97 -6.11
N GLY A 124 -2.87 10.12 -5.46
CA GLY A 124 -3.80 10.38 -4.37
C GLY A 124 -5.17 10.75 -4.91
N MET A 125 -6.17 9.92 -4.65
CA MET A 125 -7.52 10.08 -5.20
C MET A 125 -8.45 10.85 -4.26
N LYS A 126 -8.28 10.71 -2.96
CA LYS A 126 -9.13 11.32 -1.95
C LYS A 126 -8.36 11.52 -0.66
N ASP A 127 -8.52 12.67 0.00
CA ASP A 127 -7.92 13.06 1.28
C ASP A 127 -6.39 12.85 1.37
N HIS A 128 -5.75 12.62 0.23
CA HIS A 128 -4.33 12.39 0.03
C HIS A 128 -3.98 12.87 -1.40
N LEU A 129 -4.17 14.17 -1.64
CA LEU A 129 -4.23 14.75 -2.97
C LEU A 129 -2.85 15.12 -3.53
N TYR A 130 -1.86 14.27 -3.35
CA TYR A 130 -0.55 14.46 -4.00
C TYR A 130 -0.09 13.21 -4.74
N ASP A 131 0.65 13.44 -5.79
CA ASP A 131 1.27 12.41 -6.59
C ASP A 131 2.71 12.19 -6.15
N SER A 132 3.17 10.96 -6.26
CA SER A 132 4.56 10.64 -6.00
C SER A 132 5.12 9.64 -7.01
N TYR A 133 6.37 9.83 -7.34
CA TYR A 133 7.12 8.98 -8.26
C TYR A 133 8.34 8.42 -7.54
N SER A 134 8.66 7.17 -7.79
CA SER A 134 9.90 6.58 -7.32
C SER A 134 10.53 5.70 -8.39
N LEU A 135 11.85 5.77 -8.47
CA LEU A 135 12.67 4.92 -9.31
C LEU A 135 13.61 4.13 -8.41
N ALA A 136 13.72 2.83 -8.64
CA ALA A 136 14.63 1.97 -7.90
C ALA A 136 15.36 1.02 -8.84
N TYR A 137 16.63 0.77 -8.49
CA TYR A 137 17.45 -0.28 -9.09
C TYR A 137 17.80 -1.29 -8.01
N ILE A 138 17.52 -2.55 -8.27
CA ILE A 138 17.77 -3.66 -7.35
C ILE A 138 18.70 -4.65 -8.04
N ARG A 139 19.80 -4.99 -7.41
CA ARG A 139 20.73 -6.03 -7.85
C ARG A 139 20.63 -7.24 -6.94
N CYS A 140 20.32 -8.40 -7.52
CA CYS A 140 20.34 -9.69 -6.82
C CYS A 140 21.70 -10.35 -7.01
N PHE A 141 22.33 -10.77 -5.94
CA PHE A 141 23.66 -11.41 -5.95
C PHE A 141 23.57 -12.92 -6.05
#